data_6a0033beda23f74a3d660057863afedb
#
_entry.id   6a0033beda23f74a3d660057863afedb
#
_cell.length_a   1.000
_cell.length_b   1.000
_cell.length_c   1.000
_cell.angle_alpha   90.00
_cell.angle_beta   90.00
_cell.angle_gamma   90.00
#
_symmetry.space_group_name_H-M   'P 1'
#
loop_
_entity.id
_entity.type
_entity.pdbx_description
1 polymer ?
#
loop_
_entity_poly.entity_id
_entity_poly.type
_entity_poly.pdbx_seq_one_letter_code
_entity_poly.pdbx_strand_id
1 'polypeptide(L)'
;MAPARQLLVNFMSVTMPTAQAAGHSWFSHLKETLTLGIPLIGAQLAQQGINATDIFILGQLSALDLAAAVLATQYYFTIFIFGMGLAIAVMPMVAQAYGRGDEVAVRRSMRMGMWASIIYGALALPLFFWSEPILLALGQEPDVAAKAAQYLHVVGFALFPALLFQVLRSLVSATGRARVVLWVSLLTLVVNAVVAYALVLGGFGMPQIGIRGAAIATFVGQAFGFFYLVAYIGREAMLARYELFVRFWKPDWQALKEVVLLGLPIGISVLAEVSMFTVSSVLMGQIGAIPLAAHGIVLQLASIAFMVPLGLSQAGTVRVGMFHGAGDRANVIRASITVMAIAICFAVVSGLTFALAPVPLVSLFMDTGLPNAPEVLAYAVPLVFVAALFQLLDGGQATINGLLRGLKDTRVPMFLVLIAYWVVGLPLAWLLAFPFGLEGVGIWVGFMLGLGAAAVLLALRFRHLLRAGAASV
;
A
#
# COMPACT_ATOMS: atom_id res chain seq x y z
N MET A 1 -29.64 23.42 -11.32
CA MET A 1 -28.73 22.25 -11.13
C MET A 1 -27.46 22.29 -12.02
N ALA A 2 -27.34 23.17 -13.00
CA ALA A 2 -26.15 23.30 -13.85
C ALA A 2 -24.88 23.90 -13.17
N PRO A 3 -24.95 24.94 -12.29
CA PRO A 3 -23.74 25.57 -11.78
C PRO A 3 -22.94 24.69 -10.77
N ALA A 4 -23.59 23.85 -9.96
CA ALA A 4 -22.93 22.95 -9.04
C ALA A 4 -22.14 21.82 -9.76
N ARG A 5 -22.61 21.39 -10.91
CA ARG A 5 -21.97 20.40 -11.77
C ARG A 5 -20.70 20.95 -12.41
N GLN A 6 -20.72 22.24 -12.79
CA GLN A 6 -19.58 22.94 -13.39
C GLN A 6 -18.47 23.23 -12.36
N LEU A 7 -18.86 23.57 -11.12
CA LEU A 7 -17.92 23.75 -10.00
C LEU A 7 -17.24 22.43 -9.61
N LEU A 8 -17.97 21.33 -9.56
CA LEU A 8 -17.39 19.99 -9.29
C LEU A 8 -16.43 19.54 -10.42
N VAL A 9 -16.78 19.79 -11.68
CA VAL A 9 -15.91 19.50 -12.82
C VAL A 9 -14.65 20.35 -12.80
N ASN A 10 -14.74 21.64 -12.51
CA ASN A 10 -13.57 22.52 -12.40
C ASN A 10 -12.71 22.22 -11.19
N PHE A 11 -13.27 21.74 -10.09
CA PHE A 11 -12.50 21.32 -8.90
C PHE A 11 -11.76 20.00 -9.12
N MET A 12 -12.26 19.12 -10.00
CA MET A 12 -11.66 17.83 -10.34
C MET A 12 -10.66 17.88 -11.50
N SER A 13 -10.66 18.95 -12.32
CA SER A 13 -9.85 19.05 -13.55
C SER A 13 -8.65 19.99 -13.39
N VAL A 14 -7.69 19.66 -12.53
CA VAL A 14 -6.33 20.20 -12.68
C VAL A 14 -5.60 19.30 -13.67
N THR A 15 -5.66 19.64 -14.96
CA THR A 15 -4.80 19.01 -15.97
C THR A 15 -3.35 19.36 -15.66
N MET A 16 -2.51 18.36 -15.44
CA MET A 16 -1.06 18.59 -15.52
C MET A 16 -0.73 19.01 -16.95
N PRO A 17 0.07 20.07 -17.16
CA PRO A 17 0.54 20.41 -18.49
C PRO A 17 1.26 19.21 -19.09
N THR A 18 0.97 18.90 -20.36
CA THR A 18 1.74 17.96 -21.18
C THR A 18 3.23 18.31 -21.04
N ALA A 19 4.09 17.32 -20.94
CA ALA A 19 5.53 17.43 -20.67
C ALA A 19 6.35 18.19 -21.75
N GLN A 20 5.72 19.10 -22.51
CA GLN A 20 6.35 19.93 -23.53
C GLN A 20 6.88 21.24 -22.95
N ALA A 21 8.19 21.28 -22.78
CA ALA A 21 9.09 22.44 -22.98
C ALA A 21 8.71 23.78 -22.32
N ALA A 22 8.33 23.80 -21.04
CA ALA A 22 8.55 24.98 -20.20
C ALA A 22 9.47 24.58 -19.05
N GLY A 23 10.56 25.31 -18.82
CA GLY A 23 11.52 25.01 -17.76
C GLY A 23 10.80 24.91 -16.41
N HIS A 24 10.48 23.68 -15.97
CA HIS A 24 9.83 23.45 -14.69
C HIS A 24 10.73 23.98 -13.57
N SER A 25 10.27 25.04 -12.90
CA SER A 25 10.96 25.58 -11.73
C SER A 25 10.85 24.59 -10.56
N TRP A 26 11.72 24.69 -9.57
CA TRP A 26 11.61 23.91 -8.32
C TRP A 26 10.26 24.08 -7.63
N PHE A 27 9.70 25.27 -7.68
CA PHE A 27 8.36 25.54 -7.13
C PHE A 27 7.26 24.81 -7.91
N SER A 28 7.36 24.72 -9.24
CA SER A 28 6.44 23.92 -10.05
C SER A 28 6.52 22.45 -9.66
N HIS A 29 7.73 21.88 -9.51
CA HIS A 29 7.92 20.51 -9.06
C HIS A 29 7.32 20.26 -7.68
N LEU A 30 7.49 21.18 -6.72
CA LEU A 30 6.90 21.10 -5.39
C LEU A 30 5.37 21.09 -5.47
N LYS A 31 4.78 22.08 -6.18
CA LYS A 31 3.34 22.18 -6.34
C LYS A 31 2.72 20.95 -6.99
N GLU A 32 3.31 20.46 -8.07
CA GLU A 32 2.82 19.28 -8.80
C GLU A 32 2.95 18.01 -7.96
N THR A 33 4.07 17.84 -7.21
CA THR A 33 4.25 16.71 -6.31
C THR A 33 3.21 16.71 -5.20
N LEU A 34 2.94 17.85 -4.58
CA LEU A 34 1.92 17.96 -3.53
C LEU A 34 0.50 17.79 -4.09
N THR A 35 0.21 18.34 -5.27
CA THR A 35 -1.10 18.20 -5.94
C THR A 35 -1.43 16.73 -6.24
N LEU A 36 -0.42 15.92 -6.58
CA LEU A 36 -0.56 14.49 -6.81
C LEU A 36 -0.44 13.70 -5.51
N GLY A 37 0.51 14.04 -4.66
CA GLY A 37 0.86 13.29 -3.46
C GLY A 37 -0.20 13.38 -2.37
N ILE A 38 -0.72 14.57 -2.05
CA ILE A 38 -1.72 14.74 -0.98
C ILE A 38 -2.97 13.87 -1.21
N PRO A 39 -3.59 13.86 -2.40
CA PRO A 39 -4.70 12.96 -2.66
C PRO A 39 -4.33 11.48 -2.57
N LEU A 40 -3.14 11.09 -3.01
CA LEU A 40 -2.69 9.69 -2.91
C LEU A 40 -2.44 9.27 -1.46
N ILE A 41 -1.88 10.17 -0.63
CA ILE A 41 -1.76 9.96 0.83
C ILE A 41 -3.15 9.77 1.45
N GLY A 42 -4.08 10.65 1.15
CA GLY A 42 -5.45 10.54 1.66
C GLY A 42 -6.15 9.23 1.23
N ALA A 43 -5.89 8.76 0.00
CA ALA A 43 -6.41 7.47 -0.46
C ALA A 43 -5.79 6.28 0.30
N GLN A 44 -4.50 6.36 0.68
CA GLN A 44 -3.86 5.34 1.53
C GLN A 44 -4.43 5.35 2.95
N LEU A 45 -4.66 6.53 3.52
CA LEU A 45 -5.30 6.67 4.83
C LEU A 45 -6.75 6.15 4.81
N ALA A 46 -7.50 6.41 3.73
CA ALA A 46 -8.85 5.85 3.56
C ALA A 46 -8.83 4.31 3.50
N GLN A 47 -7.84 3.73 2.82
CA GLN A 47 -7.66 2.27 2.77
C GLN A 47 -7.35 1.69 4.16
N GLN A 48 -6.48 2.36 4.94
CA GLN A 48 -6.22 1.97 6.33
C GLN A 48 -7.47 2.11 7.21
N GLY A 49 -8.30 3.12 6.93
CA GLY A 49 -9.59 3.32 7.59
C GLY A 49 -10.57 2.17 7.36
N ILE A 50 -10.59 1.54 6.17
CA ILE A 50 -11.40 0.34 5.89
C ILE A 50 -11.00 -0.79 6.85
N ASN A 51 -9.70 -1.09 6.95
CA ASN A 51 -9.19 -2.13 7.83
C ASN A 51 -9.55 -1.86 9.31
N ALA A 52 -9.39 -0.62 9.76
CA ALA A 52 -9.73 -0.23 11.13
C ALA A 52 -11.23 -0.35 11.41
N THR A 53 -12.09 0.03 10.46
CA THR A 53 -13.54 -0.09 10.57
C THR A 53 -13.97 -1.56 10.64
N ASP A 54 -13.41 -2.42 9.81
CA ASP A 54 -13.71 -3.85 9.79
C ASP A 54 -13.34 -4.50 11.14
N ILE A 55 -12.15 -4.21 11.68
CA ILE A 55 -11.72 -4.71 13.00
C ILE A 55 -12.64 -4.20 14.11
N PHE A 56 -12.99 -2.91 14.09
CA PHE A 56 -13.89 -2.31 15.09
C PHE A 56 -15.28 -2.96 15.10
N ILE A 57 -15.88 -3.15 13.92
CA ILE A 57 -17.22 -3.76 13.80
C ILE A 57 -17.16 -5.24 14.20
N LEU A 58 -16.15 -5.98 13.76
CA LEU A 58 -15.98 -7.39 14.09
C LEU A 58 -15.67 -7.61 15.59
N GLY A 59 -14.99 -6.66 16.23
CA GLY A 59 -14.73 -6.68 17.67
C GLY A 59 -15.99 -6.63 18.54
N GLN A 60 -17.15 -6.23 17.97
CA GLN A 60 -18.43 -6.22 18.68
C GLN A 60 -19.16 -7.59 18.65
N LEU A 61 -18.63 -8.56 17.89
CA LEU A 61 -19.11 -9.94 17.87
C LEU A 61 -18.51 -10.75 19.03
N SER A 62 -18.45 -12.06 18.88
CA SER A 62 -17.81 -12.94 19.87
C SER A 62 -16.26 -12.91 19.74
N ALA A 63 -15.56 -13.30 20.82
CA ALA A 63 -14.11 -13.47 20.79
C ALA A 63 -13.66 -14.47 19.71
N LEU A 64 -14.45 -15.54 19.49
CA LEU A 64 -14.18 -16.52 18.45
C LEU A 64 -14.33 -15.92 17.03
N ASP A 65 -15.34 -15.08 16.81
CA ASP A 65 -15.54 -14.40 15.52
C ASP A 65 -14.42 -13.41 15.25
N LEU A 66 -13.98 -12.67 16.27
CA LEU A 66 -12.85 -11.75 16.14
C LEU A 66 -11.55 -12.48 15.81
N ALA A 67 -11.25 -13.57 16.53
CA ALA A 67 -10.05 -14.38 16.24
C ALA A 67 -10.07 -14.95 14.82
N ALA A 68 -11.21 -15.51 14.40
CA ALA A 68 -11.39 -16.03 13.04
C ALA A 68 -11.25 -14.93 11.98
N ALA A 69 -11.80 -13.74 12.24
CA ALA A 69 -11.72 -12.60 11.32
C ALA A 69 -10.29 -12.07 11.17
N VAL A 70 -9.55 -11.94 12.26
CA VAL A 70 -8.12 -11.52 12.24
C VAL A 70 -7.30 -12.52 11.42
N LEU A 71 -7.46 -13.82 11.68
CA LEU A 71 -6.79 -14.88 10.94
C LEU A 71 -7.13 -14.85 9.44
N ALA A 72 -8.42 -14.74 9.12
CA ALA A 72 -8.90 -14.70 7.74
C ALA A 72 -8.42 -13.44 7.00
N THR A 73 -8.43 -12.28 7.65
CA THR A 73 -7.93 -11.03 7.07
C THR A 73 -6.44 -11.10 6.78
N GLN A 74 -5.65 -11.67 7.68
CA GLN A 74 -4.21 -11.88 7.48
C GLN A 74 -3.93 -12.83 6.32
N TYR A 75 -4.70 -13.91 6.21
CA TYR A 75 -4.61 -14.86 5.10
C TYR A 75 -4.94 -14.18 3.75
N TYR A 76 -6.08 -13.47 3.69
CA TYR A 76 -6.49 -12.70 2.52
C TYR A 76 -5.43 -11.67 2.11
N PHE A 77 -4.92 -10.90 3.08
CA PHE A 77 -3.96 -9.83 2.85
C PHE A 77 -2.64 -10.35 2.28
N THR A 78 -2.17 -11.53 2.73
CA THR A 78 -0.96 -12.17 2.21
C THR A 78 -1.11 -12.50 0.72
N ILE A 79 -2.25 -13.07 0.31
CA ILE A 79 -2.53 -13.37 -1.09
C ILE A 79 -2.74 -12.09 -1.90
N PHE A 80 -3.50 -11.13 -1.36
CA PHE A 80 -3.76 -9.85 -2.00
C PHE A 80 -2.49 -9.05 -2.31
N ILE A 81 -1.55 -8.96 -1.36
CA ILE A 81 -0.28 -8.22 -1.54
C ILE A 81 0.52 -8.76 -2.73
N PHE A 82 0.60 -10.06 -2.88
CA PHE A 82 1.33 -10.65 -4.00
C PHE A 82 0.69 -10.26 -5.34
N GLY A 83 -0.63 -10.36 -5.46
CA GLY A 83 -1.38 -9.89 -6.65
C GLY A 83 -1.30 -8.38 -6.86
N MET A 84 -1.28 -7.61 -5.77
CA MET A 84 -1.14 -6.16 -5.80
C MET A 84 0.17 -5.73 -6.48
N GLY A 85 1.25 -6.53 -6.37
CA GLY A 85 2.50 -6.27 -7.10
C GLY A 85 2.29 -6.19 -8.62
N LEU A 86 1.46 -7.09 -9.19
CA LEU A 86 1.12 -7.08 -10.61
C LEU A 86 0.32 -5.82 -10.99
N ALA A 87 -0.63 -5.43 -10.16
CA ALA A 87 -1.45 -4.24 -10.39
C ALA A 87 -0.63 -2.93 -10.28
N ILE A 88 0.30 -2.85 -9.32
CA ILE A 88 1.19 -1.69 -9.13
C ILE A 88 2.16 -1.53 -10.30
N ALA A 89 2.62 -2.62 -10.94
CA ALA A 89 3.51 -2.58 -12.10
C ALA A 89 2.93 -1.79 -13.28
N VAL A 90 1.62 -1.70 -13.37
CA VAL A 90 0.93 -0.92 -14.42
C VAL A 90 1.20 0.58 -14.29
N MET A 91 1.37 1.08 -13.06
CA MET A 91 1.56 2.52 -12.82
C MET A 91 2.80 3.11 -13.54
N PRO A 92 4.02 2.56 -13.40
CA PRO A 92 5.18 3.07 -14.15
C PRO A 92 5.07 2.82 -15.65
N MET A 93 4.42 1.73 -16.09
CA MET A 93 4.21 1.46 -17.52
C MET A 93 3.34 2.53 -18.16
N VAL A 94 2.21 2.84 -17.52
CA VAL A 94 1.27 3.88 -17.98
C VAL A 94 1.90 5.26 -17.88
N ALA A 95 2.60 5.58 -16.79
CA ALA A 95 3.24 6.88 -16.61
C ALA A 95 4.30 7.15 -17.70
N GLN A 96 5.14 6.17 -18.03
CA GLN A 96 6.11 6.29 -19.11
C GLN A 96 5.45 6.39 -20.51
N ALA A 97 4.42 5.58 -20.77
CA ALA A 97 3.68 5.64 -22.02
C ALA A 97 2.96 7.00 -22.20
N TYR A 98 2.37 7.50 -21.11
CA TYR A 98 1.74 8.82 -21.07
C TYR A 98 2.76 9.94 -21.34
N GLY A 99 3.95 9.86 -20.72
CA GLY A 99 5.05 10.82 -20.94
C GLY A 99 5.53 10.85 -22.39
N ARG A 100 5.50 9.70 -23.11
CA ARG A 100 5.83 9.61 -24.56
C ARG A 100 4.66 10.06 -25.46
N GLY A 101 3.47 10.27 -24.93
CA GLY A 101 2.28 10.50 -25.73
C GLY A 101 1.77 9.25 -26.47
N ASP A 102 2.17 8.05 -26.04
CA ASP A 102 1.84 6.77 -26.68
C ASP A 102 0.54 6.18 -26.10
N GLU A 103 -0.60 6.56 -26.68
CA GLU A 103 -1.93 6.10 -26.27
C GLU A 103 -2.10 4.58 -26.42
N VAL A 104 -1.45 4.01 -27.44
CA VAL A 104 -1.53 2.56 -27.70
C VAL A 104 -0.82 1.79 -26.58
N ALA A 105 0.37 2.26 -26.15
CA ALA A 105 1.10 1.65 -25.05
C ALA A 105 0.33 1.79 -23.72
N VAL A 106 -0.33 2.94 -23.46
CA VAL A 106 -1.22 3.12 -22.29
C VAL A 106 -2.31 2.06 -22.30
N ARG A 107 -3.02 1.94 -23.41
CA ARG A 107 -4.12 0.97 -23.60
C ARG A 107 -3.64 -0.48 -23.38
N ARG A 108 -2.51 -0.86 -24.00
CA ARG A 108 -1.92 -2.20 -23.89
C ARG A 108 -1.55 -2.53 -22.44
N SER A 109 -0.84 -1.62 -21.76
CA SER A 109 -0.44 -1.78 -20.36
C SER A 109 -1.64 -1.95 -19.43
N MET A 110 -2.67 -1.12 -19.61
CA MET A 110 -3.90 -1.19 -18.81
C MET A 110 -4.65 -2.52 -19.01
N ARG A 111 -4.85 -2.94 -20.27
CA ARG A 111 -5.55 -4.20 -20.55
C ARG A 111 -4.80 -5.39 -20.00
N MET A 112 -3.49 -5.46 -20.21
CA MET A 112 -2.70 -6.58 -19.74
C MET A 112 -2.52 -6.57 -18.22
N GLY A 113 -2.53 -5.41 -17.58
CA GLY A 113 -2.63 -5.31 -16.12
C GLY A 113 -3.94 -5.88 -15.57
N MET A 114 -5.08 -5.59 -16.23
CA MET A 114 -6.37 -6.19 -15.87
C MET A 114 -6.38 -7.71 -16.12
N TRP A 115 -5.83 -8.18 -17.25
CA TRP A 115 -5.67 -9.60 -17.51
C TRP A 115 -4.81 -10.30 -16.48
N ALA A 116 -3.64 -9.74 -16.15
CA ALA A 116 -2.77 -10.28 -15.11
C ALA A 116 -3.48 -10.40 -13.76
N SER A 117 -4.28 -9.38 -13.40
CA SER A 117 -5.08 -9.36 -12.16
C SER A 117 -6.17 -10.45 -12.17
N ILE A 118 -6.86 -10.64 -13.29
CA ILE A 118 -7.91 -11.66 -13.44
C ILE A 118 -7.29 -13.06 -13.40
N ILE A 119 -6.21 -13.30 -14.15
CA ILE A 119 -5.51 -14.58 -14.16
C ILE A 119 -5.00 -14.92 -12.77
N TYR A 120 -4.34 -13.96 -12.10
CA TYR A 120 -3.86 -14.17 -10.75
C TYR A 120 -5.01 -14.46 -9.77
N GLY A 121 -6.10 -13.68 -9.83
CA GLY A 121 -7.28 -13.92 -9.00
C GLY A 121 -7.86 -15.32 -9.21
N ALA A 122 -7.97 -15.78 -10.46
CA ALA A 122 -8.45 -17.12 -10.78
C ALA A 122 -7.52 -18.22 -10.26
N LEU A 123 -6.20 -18.03 -10.36
CA LEU A 123 -5.21 -18.97 -9.81
C LEU A 123 -5.17 -18.98 -8.29
N ALA A 124 -5.51 -17.86 -7.64
CA ALA A 124 -5.56 -17.74 -6.20
C ALA A 124 -6.87 -18.24 -5.58
N LEU A 125 -7.98 -18.29 -6.33
CA LEU A 125 -9.28 -18.73 -5.82
C LEU A 125 -9.24 -20.10 -5.12
N PRO A 126 -8.58 -21.14 -5.63
CA PRO A 126 -8.49 -22.43 -4.95
C PRO A 126 -7.94 -22.31 -3.52
N LEU A 127 -6.99 -21.41 -3.26
CA LEU A 127 -6.46 -21.20 -1.92
C LEU A 127 -7.54 -20.70 -0.94
N PHE A 128 -8.51 -19.92 -1.42
CA PHE A 128 -9.64 -19.47 -0.61
C PHE A 128 -10.67 -20.56 -0.36
N PHE A 129 -10.96 -21.39 -1.37
CA PHE A 129 -11.92 -22.49 -1.22
C PHE A 129 -11.37 -23.63 -0.35
N TRP A 130 -10.06 -23.87 -0.38
CA TRP A 130 -9.38 -24.85 0.46
C TRP A 130 -8.76 -24.25 1.72
N SER A 131 -9.22 -23.06 2.13
CA SER A 131 -8.65 -22.36 3.28
C SER A 131 -8.79 -23.12 4.60
N GLU A 132 -9.92 -23.81 4.85
CA GLU A 132 -10.12 -24.61 6.08
C GLU A 132 -9.08 -25.72 6.23
N PRO A 133 -8.88 -26.64 5.27
CA PRO A 133 -7.81 -27.65 5.36
C PRO A 133 -6.41 -27.04 5.50
N ILE A 134 -6.15 -25.91 4.83
CA ILE A 134 -4.85 -25.22 4.93
C ILE A 134 -4.63 -24.66 6.33
N LEU A 135 -5.64 -24.01 6.92
CA LEU A 135 -5.56 -23.47 8.27
C LEU A 135 -5.40 -24.55 9.32
N LEU A 136 -6.12 -25.69 9.17
CA LEU A 136 -5.95 -26.87 10.03
C LEU A 136 -4.53 -27.45 9.92
N ALA A 137 -3.99 -27.56 8.71
CA ALA A 137 -2.61 -28.02 8.49
C ALA A 137 -1.56 -27.07 9.09
N LEU A 138 -1.90 -25.77 9.23
CA LEU A 138 -1.07 -24.77 9.93
C LEU A 138 -1.24 -24.79 11.45
N GLY A 139 -2.03 -25.73 12.00
CA GLY A 139 -2.21 -25.91 13.45
C GLY A 139 -3.25 -24.99 14.09
N GLN A 140 -4.16 -24.43 13.31
CA GLN A 140 -5.25 -23.60 13.86
C GLN A 140 -6.35 -24.47 14.48
N GLU A 141 -7.02 -23.95 15.52
CA GLU A 141 -8.15 -24.63 16.14
C GLU A 141 -9.30 -24.85 15.14
N PRO A 142 -9.96 -26.02 15.15
CA PRO A 142 -10.99 -26.36 14.16
C PRO A 142 -12.12 -25.32 14.07
N ASP A 143 -12.62 -24.83 15.21
CA ASP A 143 -13.71 -23.85 15.24
C ASP A 143 -13.30 -22.50 14.65
N VAL A 144 -12.05 -22.05 14.91
CA VAL A 144 -11.48 -20.83 14.34
C VAL A 144 -11.26 -20.99 12.84
N ALA A 145 -10.71 -22.15 12.40
CA ALA A 145 -10.47 -22.45 11.00
C ALA A 145 -11.77 -22.49 10.18
N ALA A 146 -12.81 -23.16 10.71
CA ALA A 146 -14.12 -23.25 10.06
C ALA A 146 -14.80 -21.87 9.92
N LYS A 147 -14.74 -21.01 10.95
CA LYS A 147 -15.28 -19.64 10.87
C LYS A 147 -14.46 -18.75 9.94
N ALA A 148 -13.13 -18.86 9.98
CA ALA A 148 -12.25 -18.14 9.06
C ALA A 148 -12.52 -18.52 7.60
N ALA A 149 -12.73 -19.80 7.32
CA ALA A 149 -13.07 -20.28 5.98
C ALA A 149 -14.40 -19.69 5.46
N GLN A 150 -15.41 -19.52 6.33
CA GLN A 150 -16.66 -18.86 5.94
C GLN A 150 -16.46 -17.43 5.45
N TYR A 151 -15.54 -16.69 6.05
CA TYR A 151 -15.15 -15.35 5.59
C TYR A 151 -14.37 -15.45 4.27
N LEU A 152 -13.38 -16.35 4.21
CA LEU A 152 -12.45 -16.49 3.09
C LEU A 152 -13.15 -16.93 1.79
N HIS A 153 -14.15 -17.81 1.87
CA HIS A 153 -14.95 -18.22 0.71
C HIS A 153 -15.66 -17.05 0.04
N VAL A 154 -16.05 -16.04 0.79
CA VAL A 154 -16.73 -14.85 0.27
C VAL A 154 -15.71 -13.78 -0.17
N VAL A 155 -14.76 -13.45 0.72
CA VAL A 155 -13.79 -12.38 0.45
C VAL A 155 -12.81 -12.73 -0.67
N GLY A 156 -12.61 -14.03 -0.98
CA GLY A 156 -11.82 -14.48 -2.13
C GLY A 156 -12.28 -13.86 -3.45
N PHE A 157 -13.58 -13.64 -3.61
CA PHE A 157 -14.12 -12.94 -4.79
C PHE A 157 -13.80 -11.43 -4.77
N ALA A 158 -13.59 -10.82 -3.61
CA ALA A 158 -13.20 -9.41 -3.52
C ALA A 158 -11.81 -9.14 -4.11
N LEU A 159 -10.99 -10.18 -4.26
CA LEU A 159 -9.66 -10.09 -4.87
C LEU A 159 -9.72 -9.50 -6.30
N PHE A 160 -10.74 -9.88 -7.09
CA PHE A 160 -10.89 -9.38 -8.46
C PHE A 160 -11.14 -7.88 -8.52
N PRO A 161 -12.23 -7.35 -7.94
CA PRO A 161 -12.47 -5.91 -7.99
C PRO A 161 -11.38 -5.11 -7.28
N ALA A 162 -10.75 -5.63 -6.21
CA ALA A 162 -9.68 -4.95 -5.52
C ALA A 162 -8.42 -4.77 -6.41
N LEU A 163 -7.97 -5.82 -7.09
CA LEU A 163 -6.83 -5.73 -8.01
C LEU A 163 -7.16 -4.89 -9.24
N LEU A 164 -8.35 -5.06 -9.82
CA LEU A 164 -8.80 -4.27 -10.96
C LEU A 164 -8.93 -2.78 -10.61
N PHE A 165 -9.40 -2.46 -9.40
CA PHE A 165 -9.40 -1.09 -8.88
C PHE A 165 -7.99 -0.49 -8.84
N GLN A 166 -7.00 -1.24 -8.36
CA GLN A 166 -5.60 -0.79 -8.32
C GLN A 166 -5.03 -0.54 -9.72
N VAL A 167 -5.38 -1.37 -10.71
CA VAL A 167 -4.99 -1.14 -12.10
C VAL A 167 -5.61 0.14 -12.65
N LEU A 168 -6.93 0.35 -12.49
CA LEU A 168 -7.61 1.56 -12.96
C LEU A 168 -7.12 2.83 -12.25
N ARG A 169 -6.86 2.74 -10.95
CA ARG A 169 -6.23 3.79 -10.15
C ARG A 169 -4.89 4.23 -10.74
N SER A 170 -4.10 3.30 -11.30
CA SER A 170 -2.81 3.61 -11.93
C SER A 170 -2.96 4.57 -13.11
N LEU A 171 -3.97 4.39 -13.97
CA LEU A 171 -4.25 5.31 -15.08
C LEU A 171 -4.68 6.69 -14.58
N VAL A 172 -5.65 6.71 -13.66
CA VAL A 172 -6.20 7.96 -13.12
C VAL A 172 -5.11 8.78 -12.42
N SER A 173 -4.20 8.11 -11.69
CA SER A 173 -3.07 8.76 -11.05
C SER A 173 -2.03 9.25 -12.05
N ALA A 174 -1.66 8.42 -13.04
CA ALA A 174 -0.68 8.77 -14.07
C ALA A 174 -1.12 9.94 -14.97
N THR A 175 -2.43 10.13 -15.12
CA THR A 175 -3.00 11.26 -15.86
C THR A 175 -3.24 12.53 -15.02
N GLY A 176 -2.71 12.58 -13.79
CA GLY A 176 -2.79 13.75 -12.90
C GLY A 176 -4.10 13.90 -12.13
N ARG A 177 -5.00 12.92 -12.18
CA ARG A 177 -6.33 12.97 -11.55
C ARG A 177 -6.41 12.28 -10.19
N ALA A 178 -5.36 12.34 -9.39
CA ALA A 178 -5.28 11.68 -8.09
C ALA A 178 -6.41 12.06 -7.11
N ARG A 179 -6.99 13.25 -7.25
CA ARG A 179 -8.16 13.66 -6.43
C ARG A 179 -9.36 12.73 -6.60
N VAL A 180 -9.56 12.20 -7.79
CA VAL A 180 -10.63 11.22 -8.05
C VAL A 180 -10.36 9.95 -7.26
N VAL A 181 -9.10 9.50 -7.23
CA VAL A 181 -8.70 8.32 -6.44
C VAL A 181 -9.01 8.51 -4.97
N LEU A 182 -8.70 9.69 -4.40
CA LEU A 182 -9.04 10.03 -3.01
C LEU A 182 -10.55 9.91 -2.75
N TRP A 183 -11.37 10.60 -3.58
CA TRP A 183 -12.82 10.60 -3.38
C TRP A 183 -13.43 9.20 -3.51
N VAL A 184 -12.97 8.42 -4.49
CA VAL A 184 -13.43 7.04 -4.64
C VAL A 184 -13.04 6.19 -3.45
N SER A 185 -11.80 6.34 -2.93
CA SER A 185 -11.35 5.60 -1.74
C SER A 185 -12.17 5.97 -0.49
N LEU A 186 -12.49 7.26 -0.29
CA LEU A 186 -13.36 7.71 0.80
C LEU A 186 -14.79 7.17 0.67
N LEU A 187 -15.35 7.20 -0.54
CA LEU A 187 -16.67 6.62 -0.79
C LEU A 187 -16.68 5.11 -0.58
N THR A 188 -15.62 4.42 -1.00
CA THR A 188 -15.44 2.97 -0.74
C THR A 188 -15.42 2.67 0.75
N LEU A 189 -14.71 3.48 1.55
CA LEU A 189 -14.71 3.37 3.01
C LEU A 189 -16.12 3.53 3.59
N VAL A 190 -16.87 4.55 3.15
CA VAL A 190 -18.23 4.78 3.63
C VAL A 190 -19.15 3.62 3.24
N VAL A 191 -19.09 3.15 1.98
CA VAL A 191 -19.89 2.02 1.52
C VAL A 191 -19.55 0.75 2.31
N ASN A 192 -18.27 0.45 2.51
CA ASN A 192 -17.82 -0.68 3.33
C ASN A 192 -18.38 -0.57 4.76
N ALA A 193 -18.20 0.58 5.43
CA ALA A 193 -18.67 0.79 6.80
C ALA A 193 -20.20 0.62 6.94
N VAL A 194 -20.97 1.19 6.00
CA VAL A 194 -22.45 1.09 6.01
C VAL A 194 -22.91 -0.34 5.80
N VAL A 195 -22.33 -1.05 4.82
CA VAL A 195 -22.68 -2.45 4.54
C VAL A 195 -22.22 -3.36 5.67
N ALA A 196 -21.04 -3.13 6.25
CA ALA A 196 -20.55 -3.89 7.40
C ALA A 196 -21.47 -3.68 8.61
N TYR A 197 -21.84 -2.44 8.94
CA TYR A 197 -22.80 -2.15 10.03
C TYR A 197 -24.15 -2.86 9.80
N ALA A 198 -24.68 -2.81 8.58
CA ALA A 198 -25.95 -3.42 8.24
C ALA A 198 -25.92 -4.95 8.36
N LEU A 199 -24.88 -5.62 7.85
CA LEU A 199 -24.83 -7.08 7.72
C LEU A 199 -24.15 -7.77 8.91
N VAL A 200 -23.19 -7.12 9.57
CA VAL A 200 -22.50 -7.71 10.73
C VAL A 200 -23.32 -7.55 12.00
N LEU A 201 -23.87 -6.34 12.21
CA LEU A 201 -24.60 -5.99 13.44
C LEU A 201 -26.12 -6.02 13.28
N GLY A 202 -26.66 -6.26 12.08
CA GLY A 202 -28.11 -6.27 11.82
C GLY A 202 -28.70 -4.86 11.77
N GLY A 203 -27.89 -3.83 11.47
CA GLY A 203 -28.38 -2.45 11.32
C GLY A 203 -29.41 -2.30 10.20
N PHE A 204 -30.23 -1.26 10.26
CA PHE A 204 -31.29 -0.96 9.28
C PHE A 204 -32.33 -2.08 9.11
N GLY A 205 -32.50 -2.98 10.09
CA GLY A 205 -33.43 -4.12 10.02
C GLY A 205 -32.97 -5.27 9.12
N MET A 206 -31.70 -5.29 8.70
CA MET A 206 -31.12 -6.38 7.93
C MET A 206 -30.79 -7.59 8.83
N PRO A 207 -30.80 -8.83 8.30
CA PRO A 207 -30.41 -10.00 9.09
C PRO A 207 -28.94 -9.91 9.50
N GLN A 208 -28.66 -10.19 10.76
CA GLN A 208 -27.30 -10.29 11.27
C GLN A 208 -26.67 -11.59 10.77
N ILE A 209 -25.68 -11.47 9.86
CA ILE A 209 -24.97 -12.62 9.28
C ILE A 209 -23.50 -12.71 9.74
N GLY A 210 -23.13 -11.89 10.76
CA GLY A 210 -21.85 -11.98 11.46
C GLY A 210 -20.65 -11.83 10.54
N ILE A 211 -19.66 -12.72 10.69
CA ILE A 211 -18.37 -12.66 9.96
C ILE A 211 -18.52 -12.71 8.42
N ARG A 212 -19.54 -13.41 7.90
CA ARG A 212 -19.84 -13.39 6.46
C ARG A 212 -20.28 -12.02 5.98
N GLY A 213 -20.97 -11.26 6.85
CA GLY A 213 -21.38 -9.88 6.57
C GLY A 213 -20.20 -8.95 6.33
N ALA A 214 -19.13 -9.11 7.10
CA ALA A 214 -17.89 -8.36 6.90
C ALA A 214 -17.22 -8.69 5.55
N ALA A 215 -17.18 -9.96 5.19
CA ALA A 215 -16.64 -10.39 3.89
C ALA A 215 -17.43 -9.80 2.71
N ILE A 216 -18.78 -9.79 2.81
CA ILE A 216 -19.66 -9.16 1.81
C ILE A 216 -19.43 -7.65 1.76
N ALA A 217 -19.29 -6.98 2.91
CA ALA A 217 -19.00 -5.55 2.95
C ALA A 217 -17.70 -5.19 2.24
N THR A 218 -16.65 -5.97 2.47
CA THR A 218 -15.36 -5.81 1.78
C THR A 218 -15.53 -6.01 0.27
N PHE A 219 -16.25 -7.06 -0.16
CA PHE A 219 -16.52 -7.31 -1.59
C PHE A 219 -17.30 -6.15 -2.22
N VAL A 220 -18.39 -5.71 -1.59
CA VAL A 220 -19.25 -4.62 -2.09
C VAL A 220 -18.49 -3.31 -2.16
N GLY A 221 -17.69 -2.98 -1.13
CA GLY A 221 -16.83 -1.80 -1.13
C GLY A 221 -15.82 -1.79 -2.28
N GLN A 222 -15.09 -2.89 -2.47
CA GLN A 222 -14.10 -3.01 -3.55
C GLN A 222 -14.77 -2.99 -4.94
N ALA A 223 -15.90 -3.67 -5.09
CA ALA A 223 -16.69 -3.67 -6.33
C ALA A 223 -17.22 -2.26 -6.64
N PHE A 224 -17.73 -1.54 -5.64
CA PHE A 224 -18.17 -0.16 -5.79
C PHE A 224 -17.02 0.74 -6.30
N GLY A 225 -15.84 0.67 -5.68
CA GLY A 225 -14.67 1.44 -6.10
C GLY A 225 -14.26 1.13 -7.54
N PHE A 226 -14.24 -0.14 -7.92
CA PHE A 226 -13.95 -0.59 -9.27
C PHE A 226 -14.96 -0.05 -10.29
N PHE A 227 -16.26 -0.27 -10.09
CA PHE A 227 -17.30 0.18 -11.02
C PHE A 227 -17.39 1.70 -11.11
N TYR A 228 -17.13 2.41 -10.00
CA TYR A 228 -17.06 3.86 -10.02
C TYR A 228 -15.93 4.35 -10.94
N LEU A 229 -14.72 3.77 -10.83
CA LEU A 229 -13.61 4.13 -11.73
C LEU A 229 -13.88 3.75 -13.18
N VAL A 230 -14.51 2.61 -13.45
CA VAL A 230 -14.94 2.23 -14.81
C VAL A 230 -15.88 3.28 -15.40
N ALA A 231 -16.90 3.68 -14.63
CA ALA A 231 -17.87 4.69 -15.05
C ALA A 231 -17.20 6.08 -15.24
N TYR A 232 -16.29 6.45 -14.34
CA TYR A 232 -15.55 7.70 -14.43
C TYR A 232 -14.66 7.75 -15.69
N ILE A 233 -13.88 6.69 -15.93
CA ILE A 233 -12.99 6.58 -17.10
C ILE A 233 -13.80 6.61 -18.41
N GLY A 234 -14.94 5.95 -18.44
CA GLY A 234 -15.80 5.92 -19.62
C GLY A 234 -16.51 7.26 -19.94
N ARG A 235 -16.74 8.10 -18.92
CA ARG A 235 -17.40 9.41 -19.07
C ARG A 235 -16.45 10.59 -19.28
N GLU A 236 -15.21 10.47 -18.81
CA GLU A 236 -14.20 11.51 -18.92
C GLU A 236 -13.54 11.47 -20.30
N ALA A 237 -13.79 12.46 -21.16
CA ALA A 237 -13.36 12.48 -22.57
C ALA A 237 -11.84 12.22 -22.74
N MET A 238 -11.01 12.77 -21.84
CA MET A 238 -9.56 12.55 -21.90
C MET A 238 -9.12 11.12 -21.57
N LEU A 239 -9.91 10.38 -20.80
CA LEU A 239 -9.63 8.99 -20.43
C LEU A 239 -10.33 8.00 -21.37
N ALA A 240 -11.52 8.35 -21.85
CA ALA A 240 -12.29 7.53 -22.79
C ALA A 240 -11.55 7.28 -24.11
N ARG A 241 -10.70 8.23 -24.54
CA ARG A 241 -9.86 8.08 -25.77
C ARG A 241 -8.91 6.88 -25.72
N TYR A 242 -8.55 6.40 -24.52
CA TYR A 242 -7.72 5.21 -24.41
C TYR A 242 -8.47 3.93 -24.74
N GLU A 243 -9.81 3.95 -24.86
CA GLU A 243 -10.64 2.80 -25.28
C GLU A 243 -10.27 1.49 -24.56
N LEU A 244 -10.16 1.50 -23.23
CA LEU A 244 -9.62 0.41 -22.43
C LEU A 244 -10.35 -0.92 -22.65
N PHE A 245 -11.67 -0.85 -22.82
CA PHE A 245 -12.54 -2.02 -22.91
C PHE A 245 -12.81 -2.46 -24.36
N VAL A 246 -12.42 -1.67 -25.37
CA VAL A 246 -12.58 -2.02 -26.79
C VAL A 246 -11.64 -3.17 -27.15
N ARG A 247 -12.17 -4.30 -27.61
CA ARG A 247 -11.43 -5.53 -27.93
C ARG A 247 -10.61 -6.06 -26.74
N PHE A 248 -11.18 -5.99 -25.53
CA PHE A 248 -10.55 -6.44 -24.29
C PHE A 248 -10.10 -7.90 -24.34
N TRP A 249 -10.78 -8.74 -25.08
CA TRP A 249 -10.49 -10.17 -25.23
C TRP A 249 -9.23 -10.50 -26.08
N LYS A 250 -8.63 -9.52 -26.77
CA LYS A 250 -7.39 -9.75 -27.53
C LYS A 250 -6.19 -9.74 -26.60
N PRO A 251 -5.50 -10.90 -26.37
CA PRO A 251 -4.31 -10.95 -25.56
C PRO A 251 -3.13 -10.27 -26.27
N ASP A 252 -2.30 -9.61 -25.48
CA ASP A 252 -0.99 -9.10 -25.88
C ASP A 252 0.06 -9.73 -24.96
N TRP A 253 0.54 -10.89 -25.37
CA TRP A 253 1.45 -11.70 -24.54
C TRP A 253 2.75 -10.96 -24.20
N GLN A 254 3.23 -10.08 -25.07
CA GLN A 254 4.45 -9.32 -24.83
C GLN A 254 4.22 -8.28 -23.70
N ALA A 255 3.13 -7.53 -23.77
CA ALA A 255 2.78 -6.57 -22.71
C ALA A 255 2.39 -7.29 -21.41
N LEU A 256 1.70 -8.45 -21.48
CA LEU A 256 1.42 -9.27 -20.29
C LEU A 256 2.72 -9.75 -19.62
N LYS A 257 3.68 -10.24 -20.41
CA LYS A 257 5.00 -10.62 -19.91
C LYS A 257 5.71 -9.46 -19.23
N GLU A 258 5.63 -8.24 -19.77
CA GLU A 258 6.20 -7.05 -19.15
C GLU A 258 5.56 -6.74 -17.79
N VAL A 259 4.21 -6.80 -17.69
CA VAL A 259 3.48 -6.64 -16.42
C VAL A 259 3.96 -7.66 -15.39
N VAL A 260 4.06 -8.93 -15.77
CA VAL A 260 4.51 -10.00 -14.86
C VAL A 260 5.96 -9.82 -14.44
N LEU A 261 6.85 -9.49 -15.38
CA LEU A 261 8.28 -9.31 -15.11
C LEU A 261 8.58 -8.10 -14.21
N LEU A 262 7.73 -7.07 -14.23
CA LEU A 262 7.81 -5.93 -13.32
C LEU A 262 7.07 -6.20 -12.01
N GLY A 263 5.91 -6.84 -12.09
CA GLY A 263 5.00 -7.01 -10.97
C GLY A 263 5.43 -8.08 -9.96
N LEU A 264 5.96 -9.21 -10.42
CA LEU A 264 6.46 -10.25 -9.52
C LEU A 264 7.55 -9.73 -8.55
N PRO A 265 8.59 -9.03 -9.02
CA PRO A 265 9.57 -8.45 -8.11
C PRO A 265 8.96 -7.45 -7.12
N ILE A 266 7.97 -6.65 -7.54
CA ILE A 266 7.27 -5.72 -6.64
C ILE A 266 6.52 -6.51 -5.57
N GLY A 267 5.74 -7.53 -5.96
CA GLY A 267 5.00 -8.36 -5.02
C GLY A 267 5.90 -9.07 -4.01
N ILE A 268 7.01 -9.65 -4.47
CA ILE A 268 8.00 -10.31 -3.60
C ILE A 268 8.61 -9.31 -2.63
N SER A 269 8.96 -8.09 -3.08
CA SER A 269 9.53 -7.06 -2.20
C SER A 269 8.57 -6.65 -1.09
N VAL A 270 7.29 -6.42 -1.43
CA VAL A 270 6.27 -6.04 -0.43
C VAL A 270 5.97 -7.20 0.51
N LEU A 271 5.91 -8.44 0.00
CA LEU A 271 5.73 -9.62 0.84
C LEU A 271 6.91 -9.81 1.80
N ALA A 272 8.14 -9.60 1.35
CA ALA A 272 9.34 -9.66 2.19
C ALA A 272 9.31 -8.62 3.32
N GLU A 273 8.83 -7.41 3.03
CA GLU A 273 8.67 -6.34 4.01
C GLU A 273 7.61 -6.69 5.06
N VAL A 274 6.42 -7.09 4.62
CA VAL A 274 5.31 -7.47 5.52
C VAL A 274 5.69 -8.69 6.37
N SER A 275 6.34 -9.70 5.78
CA SER A 275 6.76 -10.89 6.50
C SER A 275 7.84 -10.59 7.54
N MET A 276 8.71 -9.61 7.31
CA MET A 276 9.67 -9.14 8.31
C MET A 276 8.93 -8.61 9.56
N PHE A 277 7.88 -7.79 9.39
CA PHE A 277 7.05 -7.31 10.52
C PHE A 277 6.29 -8.44 11.22
N THR A 278 5.84 -9.44 10.47
CA THR A 278 5.19 -10.62 11.05
C THR A 278 6.16 -11.42 11.92
N VAL A 279 7.38 -11.68 11.43
CA VAL A 279 8.41 -12.38 12.19
C VAL A 279 8.80 -11.58 13.44
N SER A 280 8.83 -10.24 13.38
CA SER A 280 9.10 -9.41 14.54
C SER A 280 8.07 -9.58 15.65
N SER A 281 6.80 -9.65 15.28
CA SER A 281 5.72 -9.90 16.24
C SER A 281 5.88 -11.27 16.91
N VAL A 282 6.33 -12.29 16.15
CA VAL A 282 6.65 -13.60 16.73
C VAL A 282 7.82 -13.52 17.72
N LEU A 283 8.89 -12.81 17.38
CA LEU A 283 10.03 -12.62 18.27
C LEU A 283 9.63 -11.84 19.55
N MET A 284 8.78 -10.81 19.41
CA MET A 284 8.23 -10.10 20.58
C MET A 284 7.38 -11.00 21.47
N GLY A 285 6.58 -11.89 20.86
CA GLY A 285 5.78 -12.87 21.59
C GLY A 285 6.63 -13.85 22.40
N GLN A 286 7.84 -14.20 21.92
CA GLN A 286 8.79 -15.04 22.67
C GLN A 286 9.37 -14.33 23.91
N ILE A 287 9.45 -12.98 23.90
CA ILE A 287 9.88 -12.19 25.04
C ILE A 287 8.76 -12.12 26.09
N GLY A 288 7.52 -11.90 25.67
CA GLY A 288 6.37 -11.88 26.57
C GLY A 288 5.15 -11.15 26.03
N ALA A 289 4.03 -11.24 26.76
CA ALA A 289 2.77 -10.63 26.37
C ALA A 289 2.80 -9.08 26.41
N ILE A 290 3.46 -8.49 27.43
CA ILE A 290 3.59 -7.02 27.55
C ILE A 290 4.44 -6.44 26.41
N PRO A 291 5.64 -6.98 26.11
CA PRO A 291 6.41 -6.61 24.92
C PRO A 291 5.62 -6.71 23.62
N LEU A 292 4.86 -7.79 23.41
CA LEU A 292 4.05 -7.98 22.23
C LEU A 292 2.94 -6.92 22.10
N ALA A 293 2.25 -6.61 23.19
CA ALA A 293 1.22 -5.58 23.24
C ALA A 293 1.81 -4.18 22.94
N ALA A 294 2.92 -3.83 23.56
CA ALA A 294 3.65 -2.58 23.33
C ALA A 294 4.11 -2.48 21.85
N HIS A 295 4.66 -3.56 21.29
CA HIS A 295 5.06 -3.64 19.90
C HIS A 295 3.90 -3.41 18.95
N GLY A 296 2.74 -4.03 19.20
CA GLY A 296 1.53 -3.84 18.39
C GLY A 296 1.09 -2.38 18.33
N ILE A 297 1.10 -1.66 19.45
CA ILE A 297 0.77 -0.24 19.51
C ILE A 297 1.76 0.60 18.70
N VAL A 298 3.07 0.36 18.87
CA VAL A 298 4.10 1.13 18.16
C VAL A 298 4.06 0.83 16.64
N LEU A 299 3.80 -0.42 16.26
CA LEU A 299 3.59 -0.82 14.86
C LEU A 299 2.39 -0.10 14.25
N GLN A 300 1.28 0.01 14.97
CA GLN A 300 0.09 0.71 14.49
C GLN A 300 0.38 2.21 14.27
N LEU A 301 1.08 2.85 15.20
CA LEU A 301 1.54 4.23 15.05
C LEU A 301 2.44 4.40 13.82
N ALA A 302 3.45 3.53 13.67
CA ALA A 302 4.36 3.54 12.55
C ALA A 302 3.62 3.32 11.22
N SER A 303 2.67 2.39 11.17
CA SER A 303 1.87 2.08 9.97
C SER A 303 1.05 3.27 9.49
N ILE A 304 0.44 4.03 10.41
CA ILE A 304 -0.32 5.25 10.05
C ILE A 304 0.61 6.31 9.47
N ALA A 305 1.75 6.54 10.12
CA ALA A 305 2.74 7.50 9.63
C ALA A 305 3.30 7.09 8.26
N PHE A 306 3.49 5.79 8.03
CA PHE A 306 3.98 5.22 6.76
C PHE A 306 3.05 5.49 5.55
N MET A 307 1.76 5.74 5.77
CA MET A 307 0.84 6.06 4.67
C MET A 307 1.26 7.31 3.89
N VAL A 308 1.96 8.25 4.53
CA VAL A 308 2.44 9.47 3.87
C VAL A 308 3.60 9.18 2.90
N PRO A 309 4.73 8.58 3.32
CA PRO A 309 5.78 8.21 2.37
C PRO A 309 5.31 7.22 1.31
N LEU A 310 4.36 6.33 1.61
CA LEU A 310 3.76 5.43 0.62
C LEU A 310 3.00 6.19 -0.48
N GLY A 311 2.21 7.20 -0.11
CA GLY A 311 1.53 8.07 -1.07
C GLY A 311 2.51 8.92 -1.90
N LEU A 312 3.56 9.44 -1.27
CA LEU A 312 4.64 10.16 -1.95
C LEU A 312 5.44 9.26 -2.89
N SER A 313 5.70 8.01 -2.51
CA SER A 313 6.33 6.98 -3.35
C SER A 313 5.55 6.76 -4.65
N GLN A 314 4.22 6.70 -4.58
CA GLN A 314 3.35 6.58 -5.76
C GLN A 314 3.41 7.85 -6.63
N ALA A 315 3.38 9.04 -6.02
CA ALA A 315 3.55 10.30 -6.74
C ALA A 315 4.91 10.37 -7.43
N GLY A 316 5.97 9.90 -6.77
CA GLY A 316 7.32 9.76 -7.32
C GLY A 316 7.35 8.81 -8.51
N THR A 317 6.73 7.64 -8.40
CA THR A 317 6.62 6.66 -9.49
C THR A 317 5.98 7.28 -10.74
N VAL A 318 4.89 8.01 -10.56
CA VAL A 318 4.18 8.68 -11.69
C VAL A 318 5.05 9.77 -12.31
N ARG A 319 5.60 10.68 -11.50
CA ARG A 319 6.34 11.84 -12.02
C ARG A 319 7.65 11.44 -12.68
N VAL A 320 8.42 10.57 -12.03
CA VAL A 320 9.66 10.03 -12.61
C VAL A 320 9.37 9.22 -13.87
N GLY A 321 8.32 8.38 -13.85
CA GLY A 321 7.90 7.64 -15.03
C GLY A 321 7.54 8.54 -16.21
N MET A 322 6.74 9.59 -15.98
CA MET A 322 6.36 10.56 -17.01
C MET A 322 7.59 11.23 -17.65
N PHE A 323 8.47 11.83 -16.84
CA PHE A 323 9.64 12.52 -17.35
C PHE A 323 10.64 11.58 -18.00
N HIS A 324 10.79 10.38 -17.46
CA HIS A 324 11.62 9.34 -18.08
C HIS A 324 11.05 8.90 -19.44
N GLY A 325 9.73 8.71 -19.52
CA GLY A 325 9.04 8.43 -20.78
C GLY A 325 9.22 9.53 -21.83
N ALA A 326 9.19 10.80 -21.41
CA ALA A 326 9.42 11.97 -22.26
C ALA A 326 10.91 12.18 -22.65
N GLY A 327 11.85 11.39 -22.10
CA GLY A 327 13.28 11.58 -22.31
C GLY A 327 13.88 12.78 -21.55
N ASP A 328 13.13 13.39 -20.65
CA ASP A 328 13.53 14.60 -19.90
C ASP A 328 14.25 14.24 -18.60
N ARG A 329 15.52 13.95 -18.72
CA ARG A 329 16.37 13.57 -17.60
C ARG A 329 16.51 14.67 -16.53
N ALA A 330 16.56 15.95 -16.94
CA ALA A 330 16.70 17.04 -15.99
C ALA A 330 15.50 17.09 -15.03
N ASN A 331 14.30 16.92 -15.56
CA ASN A 331 13.08 16.88 -14.77
C ASN A 331 12.88 15.54 -14.02
N VAL A 332 13.46 14.41 -14.48
CA VAL A 332 13.56 13.18 -13.67
C VAL A 332 14.32 13.47 -12.38
N ILE A 333 15.49 14.10 -12.47
CA ILE A 333 16.33 14.41 -11.30
C ILE A 333 15.61 15.40 -10.38
N ARG A 334 15.07 16.50 -10.91
CA ARG A 334 14.34 17.52 -10.11
C ARG A 334 13.13 16.94 -9.41
N ALA A 335 12.32 16.14 -10.11
CA ALA A 335 11.16 15.47 -9.52
C ALA A 335 11.58 14.52 -8.40
N SER A 336 12.63 13.74 -8.60
CA SER A 336 13.16 12.80 -7.60
C SER A 336 13.64 13.52 -6.34
N ILE A 337 14.42 14.59 -6.49
CA ILE A 337 14.91 15.40 -5.36
C ILE A 337 13.74 16.01 -4.62
N THR A 338 12.74 16.55 -5.33
CA THR A 338 11.57 17.16 -4.70
C THR A 338 10.75 16.17 -3.89
N VAL A 339 10.46 15.00 -4.46
CA VAL A 339 9.71 13.93 -3.77
C VAL A 339 10.46 13.47 -2.53
N MET A 340 11.78 13.26 -2.65
CA MET A 340 12.63 12.84 -1.53
C MET A 340 12.71 13.91 -0.44
N ALA A 341 12.86 15.18 -0.81
CA ALA A 341 12.90 16.29 0.15
C ALA A 341 11.60 16.39 0.96
N ILE A 342 10.43 16.26 0.31
CA ILE A 342 9.14 16.24 0.99
C ILE A 342 9.03 15.03 1.93
N ALA A 343 9.45 13.84 1.49
CA ALA A 343 9.40 12.63 2.29
C ALA A 343 10.30 12.72 3.52
N ILE A 344 11.53 13.23 3.38
CA ILE A 344 12.45 13.45 4.50
C ILE A 344 11.90 14.52 5.45
N CYS A 345 11.38 15.63 4.94
CA CYS A 345 10.78 16.68 5.77
C CYS A 345 9.62 16.10 6.61
N PHE A 346 8.72 15.33 6.00
CA PHE A 346 7.65 14.65 6.74
C PHE A 346 8.21 13.66 7.78
N ALA A 347 9.19 12.84 7.40
CA ALA A 347 9.78 11.85 8.29
C ALA A 347 10.47 12.50 9.51
N VAL A 348 11.11 13.66 9.33
CA VAL A 348 11.68 14.47 10.43
C VAL A 348 10.56 14.97 11.34
N VAL A 349 9.50 15.56 10.79
CA VAL A 349 8.35 16.04 11.57
C VAL A 349 7.69 14.90 12.34
N SER A 350 7.43 13.76 11.68
CA SER A 350 6.86 12.57 12.29
C SER A 350 7.76 12.01 13.38
N GLY A 351 9.06 11.87 13.11
CA GLY A 351 10.04 11.40 14.09
C GLY A 351 10.15 12.31 15.32
N LEU A 352 10.15 13.64 15.11
CA LEU A 352 10.10 14.60 16.22
C LEU A 352 8.81 14.48 17.03
N THR A 353 7.66 14.27 16.38
CA THR A 353 6.39 14.04 17.08
C THR A 353 6.46 12.79 17.95
N PHE A 354 7.04 11.70 17.44
CA PHE A 354 7.23 10.46 18.20
C PHE A 354 8.19 10.67 19.38
N ALA A 355 9.27 11.41 19.19
CA ALA A 355 10.25 11.67 20.23
C ALA A 355 9.74 12.64 21.33
N LEU A 356 8.93 13.64 20.96
CA LEU A 356 8.46 14.67 21.89
C LEU A 356 7.17 14.28 22.64
N ALA A 357 6.37 13.38 22.07
CA ALA A 357 5.06 13.02 22.61
C ALA A 357 4.83 11.49 22.67
N PRO A 358 5.79 10.66 23.15
CA PRO A 358 5.65 9.20 23.15
C PRO A 358 4.47 8.73 24.02
N VAL A 359 4.32 9.26 25.22
CA VAL A 359 3.25 8.86 26.15
C VAL A 359 1.85 9.19 25.61
N PRO A 360 1.53 10.42 25.15
CA PRO A 360 0.25 10.71 24.54
C PRO A 360 -0.05 9.83 23.33
N LEU A 361 0.94 9.58 22.46
CA LEU A 361 0.76 8.75 21.27
C LEU A 361 0.40 7.31 21.61
N VAL A 362 1.10 6.69 22.56
CA VAL A 362 0.80 5.33 23.02
C VAL A 362 -0.59 5.27 23.66
N SER A 363 -0.93 6.26 24.51
CA SER A 363 -2.21 6.32 25.20
C SER A 363 -3.43 6.44 24.27
N LEU A 364 -3.25 6.87 23.02
CA LEU A 364 -4.34 6.89 22.01
C LEU A 364 -4.76 5.47 21.59
N PHE A 365 -3.92 4.46 21.77
CA PHE A 365 -4.13 3.10 21.29
C PHE A 365 -4.26 2.06 22.40
N MET A 366 -4.36 2.50 23.65
CA MET A 366 -4.54 1.59 24.78
C MET A 366 -5.60 2.13 25.74
N ASP A 367 -6.30 1.21 26.40
CA ASP A 367 -7.13 1.57 27.54
C ASP A 367 -6.25 1.77 28.78
N THR A 368 -6.11 3.02 29.20
CA THR A 368 -5.29 3.40 30.37
C THR A 368 -5.89 2.94 31.69
N GLY A 369 -7.12 2.46 31.73
CA GLY A 369 -7.80 1.90 32.89
C GLY A 369 -7.44 0.43 33.18
N LEU A 370 -6.74 -0.25 32.29
CA LEU A 370 -6.35 -1.64 32.49
C LEU A 370 -5.24 -1.78 33.54
N PRO A 371 -5.22 -2.84 34.37
CA PRO A 371 -4.21 -3.02 35.43
C PRO A 371 -2.76 -3.06 34.93
N ASN A 372 -2.56 -3.59 33.70
CA ASN A 372 -1.23 -3.71 33.07
C ASN A 372 -0.86 -2.51 32.19
N ALA A 373 -1.71 -1.49 32.10
CA ALA A 373 -1.46 -0.31 31.27
C ALA A 373 -0.15 0.41 31.61
N PRO A 374 0.24 0.62 32.87
CA PRO A 374 1.52 1.26 33.20
C PRO A 374 2.74 0.48 32.69
N GLU A 375 2.70 -0.87 32.76
CA GLU A 375 3.79 -1.73 32.31
C GLU A 375 3.92 -1.70 30.76
N VAL A 376 2.80 -1.79 30.05
CA VAL A 376 2.76 -1.68 28.59
C VAL A 376 3.28 -0.31 28.15
N LEU A 377 2.89 0.77 28.83
CA LEU A 377 3.34 2.13 28.54
C LEU A 377 4.85 2.27 28.75
N ALA A 378 5.35 1.78 29.91
CA ALA A 378 6.77 1.83 30.23
C ALA A 378 7.62 1.06 29.20
N TYR A 379 7.11 -0.05 28.68
CA TYR A 379 7.81 -0.83 27.65
C TYR A 379 7.68 -0.19 26.25
N ALA A 380 6.55 0.45 25.92
CA ALA A 380 6.30 1.05 24.61
C ALA A 380 7.11 2.33 24.38
N VAL A 381 7.32 3.16 25.41
CA VAL A 381 8.03 4.46 25.27
C VAL A 381 9.43 4.31 24.67
N PRO A 382 10.32 3.42 25.14
CA PRO A 382 11.61 3.17 24.48
C PRO A 382 11.47 2.73 23.03
N LEU A 383 10.46 1.90 22.69
CA LEU A 383 10.22 1.47 21.32
C LEU A 383 9.81 2.64 20.43
N VAL A 384 9.01 3.60 20.94
CA VAL A 384 8.61 4.82 20.20
C VAL A 384 9.82 5.68 19.87
N PHE A 385 10.81 5.80 20.75
CA PHE A 385 12.06 6.51 20.44
C PHE A 385 12.84 5.86 19.31
N VAL A 386 12.93 4.54 19.29
CA VAL A 386 13.55 3.83 18.16
C VAL A 386 12.71 4.00 16.89
N ALA A 387 11.38 3.93 17.00
CA ALA A 387 10.45 4.15 15.89
C ALA A 387 10.55 5.58 15.32
N ALA A 388 10.90 6.58 16.11
CA ALA A 388 11.18 7.95 15.64
C ALA A 388 12.32 8.00 14.62
N LEU A 389 13.41 7.28 14.86
CA LEU A 389 14.53 7.16 13.92
C LEU A 389 14.18 6.22 12.73
N PHE A 390 13.47 5.15 13.03
CA PHE A 390 12.98 4.19 12.03
C PHE A 390 12.17 4.90 10.92
N GLN A 391 11.31 5.87 11.26
CA GLN A 391 10.50 6.64 10.30
C GLN A 391 11.33 7.31 9.19
N LEU A 392 12.53 7.80 9.52
CA LEU A 392 13.43 8.44 8.54
C LEU A 392 13.92 7.44 7.48
N LEU A 393 14.29 6.25 7.94
CA LEU A 393 14.84 5.21 7.07
C LEU A 393 13.76 4.53 6.26
N ASP A 394 12.62 4.24 6.88
CA ASP A 394 11.46 3.61 6.27
C ASP A 394 10.85 4.50 5.19
N GLY A 395 10.54 5.75 5.52
CA GLY A 395 10.02 6.73 4.56
C GLY A 395 10.98 7.00 3.40
N GLY A 396 12.29 7.08 3.69
CA GLY A 396 13.34 7.23 2.66
C GLY A 396 13.39 6.02 1.73
N GLN A 397 13.43 4.81 2.28
CA GLN A 397 13.47 3.55 1.55
C GLN A 397 12.23 3.40 0.64
N ALA A 398 11.02 3.58 1.18
CA ALA A 398 9.78 3.47 0.42
C ALA A 398 9.72 4.47 -0.75
N THR A 399 10.19 5.70 -0.51
CA THR A 399 10.23 6.75 -1.53
C THR A 399 11.20 6.41 -2.63
N ILE A 400 12.45 6.01 -2.32
CA ILE A 400 13.45 5.62 -3.33
C ILE A 400 12.96 4.42 -4.14
N ASN A 401 12.32 3.45 -3.51
CA ASN A 401 11.73 2.30 -4.19
C ASN A 401 10.68 2.75 -5.22
N GLY A 402 9.84 3.75 -4.88
CA GLY A 402 8.90 4.36 -5.82
C GLY A 402 9.57 5.04 -7.01
N LEU A 403 10.68 5.76 -6.78
CA LEU A 403 11.46 6.38 -7.85
C LEU A 403 12.06 5.33 -8.80
N LEU A 404 12.63 4.24 -8.27
CA LEU A 404 13.15 3.11 -9.05
C LEU A 404 12.04 2.41 -9.87
N ARG A 405 10.85 2.23 -9.28
CA ARG A 405 9.67 1.74 -10.01
C ARG A 405 9.32 2.66 -11.18
N GLY A 406 9.40 3.99 -11.01
CA GLY A 406 9.20 4.97 -12.09
C GLY A 406 10.13 4.75 -13.28
N LEU A 407 11.36 4.30 -13.02
CA LEU A 407 12.34 3.89 -14.05
C LEU A 407 12.14 2.46 -14.57
N LYS A 408 11.12 1.72 -14.11
CA LYS A 408 10.87 0.29 -14.37
C LYS A 408 12.00 -0.62 -13.85
N ASP A 409 12.82 -0.16 -12.94
CA ASP A 409 13.78 -1.02 -12.25
C ASP A 409 13.13 -1.61 -10.99
N THR A 410 12.77 -2.89 -11.05
CA THR A 410 12.08 -3.60 -9.95
C THR A 410 12.84 -4.84 -9.49
N ARG A 411 13.62 -5.48 -10.38
CA ARG A 411 14.33 -6.72 -10.09
C ARG A 411 15.50 -6.51 -9.14
N VAL A 412 16.37 -5.53 -9.45
CA VAL A 412 17.54 -5.25 -8.61
C VAL A 412 17.09 -4.76 -7.23
N PRO A 413 16.15 -3.80 -7.11
CA PRO A 413 15.56 -3.41 -5.83
C PRO A 413 15.01 -4.58 -5.01
N MET A 414 14.33 -5.54 -5.63
CA MET A 414 13.82 -6.74 -4.95
C MET A 414 14.94 -7.50 -4.24
N PHE A 415 16.06 -7.81 -4.96
CA PHE A 415 17.17 -8.52 -4.34
C PHE A 415 17.85 -7.73 -3.24
N LEU A 416 18.01 -6.41 -3.43
CA LEU A 416 18.61 -5.54 -2.41
C LEU A 416 17.77 -5.49 -1.13
N VAL A 417 16.44 -5.40 -1.29
CA VAL A 417 15.49 -5.40 -0.16
C VAL A 417 15.48 -6.76 0.56
N LEU A 418 15.45 -7.87 -0.19
CA LEU A 418 15.52 -9.22 0.40
C LEU A 418 16.78 -9.40 1.23
N ILE A 419 17.95 -9.02 0.70
CA ILE A 419 19.21 -9.12 1.44
C ILE A 419 19.15 -8.21 2.67
N ALA A 420 18.73 -6.96 2.52
CA ALA A 420 18.71 -6.01 3.61
C ALA A 420 17.79 -6.43 4.77
N TYR A 421 16.64 -7.00 4.47
CA TYR A 421 15.66 -7.38 5.49
C TYR A 421 15.97 -8.74 6.10
N TRP A 422 16.22 -9.75 5.26
CA TRP A 422 16.30 -11.13 5.72
C TRP A 422 17.72 -11.58 6.10
N VAL A 423 18.75 -11.00 5.48
CA VAL A 423 20.16 -11.35 5.75
C VAL A 423 20.80 -10.37 6.74
N VAL A 424 20.38 -9.10 6.74
CA VAL A 424 20.93 -8.09 7.65
C VAL A 424 19.97 -7.80 8.80
N GLY A 425 18.75 -7.33 8.50
CA GLY A 425 17.82 -6.83 9.50
C GLY A 425 17.37 -7.88 10.50
N LEU A 426 16.85 -9.00 10.02
CA LEU A 426 16.30 -10.04 10.89
C LEU A 426 17.36 -10.73 11.77
N PRO A 427 18.54 -11.14 11.24
CA PRO A 427 19.59 -11.69 12.10
C PRO A 427 20.10 -10.69 13.13
N LEU A 428 20.24 -9.40 12.79
CA LEU A 428 20.62 -8.36 13.75
C LEU A 428 19.54 -8.15 14.81
N ALA A 429 18.25 -8.18 14.41
CA ALA A 429 17.13 -8.06 15.35
C ALA A 429 17.17 -9.19 16.39
N TRP A 430 17.35 -10.44 15.94
CA TRP A 430 17.47 -11.59 16.82
C TRP A 430 18.72 -11.50 17.72
N LEU A 431 19.87 -11.16 17.14
CA LEU A 431 21.15 -11.05 17.86
C LEU A 431 21.08 -9.98 18.97
N LEU A 432 20.55 -8.80 18.63
CA LEU A 432 20.43 -7.70 19.58
C LEU A 432 19.39 -8.00 20.69
N ALA A 433 18.28 -8.65 20.32
CA ALA A 433 17.21 -8.95 21.25
C ALA A 433 17.63 -9.99 22.31
N PHE A 434 18.15 -11.15 21.87
CA PHE A 434 18.38 -12.30 22.74
C PHE A 434 19.83 -12.37 23.26
N PRO A 435 20.89 -12.53 22.44
CA PRO A 435 22.26 -12.63 22.92
C PRO A 435 22.75 -11.36 23.64
N PHE A 436 22.38 -10.16 23.15
CA PHE A 436 22.76 -8.89 23.76
C PHE A 436 21.79 -8.41 24.85
N GLY A 437 20.64 -9.08 25.03
CA GLY A 437 19.66 -8.78 26.07
C GLY A 437 18.93 -7.44 25.93
N LEU A 438 18.88 -6.87 24.71
CA LEU A 438 18.16 -5.61 24.44
C LEU A 438 16.65 -5.83 24.21
N GLU A 439 16.20 -7.08 24.21
CA GLU A 439 14.79 -7.46 24.07
C GLU A 439 14.09 -6.76 22.89
N GLY A 440 12.92 -6.15 23.14
CA GLY A 440 12.14 -5.47 22.12
C GLY A 440 12.82 -4.29 21.45
N VAL A 441 13.64 -3.56 22.19
CA VAL A 441 14.48 -2.47 21.65
C VAL A 441 15.46 -3.04 20.62
N GLY A 442 16.07 -4.20 20.93
CA GLY A 442 16.98 -4.89 20.00
C GLY A 442 16.32 -5.29 18.69
N ILE A 443 15.06 -5.75 18.73
CA ILE A 443 14.29 -6.09 17.53
C ILE A 443 14.10 -4.83 16.66
N TRP A 444 13.65 -3.73 17.23
CA TRP A 444 13.42 -2.48 16.49
C TRP A 444 14.72 -1.87 15.94
N VAL A 445 15.82 -1.93 16.68
CA VAL A 445 17.14 -1.48 16.21
C VAL A 445 17.60 -2.35 15.04
N GLY A 446 17.44 -3.67 15.11
CA GLY A 446 17.77 -4.57 14.00
C GLY A 446 16.99 -4.24 12.73
N PHE A 447 15.69 -3.94 12.86
CA PHE A 447 14.88 -3.48 11.72
C PHE A 447 15.33 -2.15 11.16
N MET A 448 15.59 -1.19 12.03
CA MET A 448 16.10 0.11 11.64
C MET A 448 17.39 -0.03 10.83
N LEU A 449 18.31 -0.91 11.23
CA LEU A 449 19.54 -1.19 10.49
C LEU A 449 19.28 -1.89 9.16
N GLY A 450 18.33 -2.85 9.11
CA GLY A 450 17.91 -3.51 7.89
C GLY A 450 17.32 -2.55 6.87
N LEU A 451 16.37 -1.69 7.30
CA LEU A 451 15.78 -0.68 6.43
C LEU A 451 16.79 0.39 6.01
N GLY A 452 17.71 0.75 6.91
CA GLY A 452 18.81 1.67 6.60
C GLY A 452 19.72 1.10 5.51
N ALA A 453 20.08 -0.18 5.62
CA ALA A 453 20.84 -0.88 4.58
C ALA A 453 20.08 -0.88 3.23
N ALA A 454 18.77 -1.19 3.25
CA ALA A 454 17.93 -1.13 2.06
C ALA A 454 17.92 0.29 1.45
N ALA A 455 17.70 1.33 2.27
CA ALA A 455 17.66 2.72 1.81
C ALA A 455 19.00 3.13 1.13
N VAL A 456 20.13 2.77 1.73
CA VAL A 456 21.47 3.07 1.17
C VAL A 456 21.68 2.32 -0.13
N LEU A 457 21.42 1.02 -0.19
CA LEU A 457 21.61 0.19 -1.37
C LEU A 457 20.71 0.65 -2.54
N LEU A 458 19.45 0.98 -2.26
CA LEU A 458 18.52 1.50 -3.26
C LEU A 458 18.93 2.90 -3.74
N ALA A 459 19.43 3.77 -2.86
CA ALA A 459 19.94 5.09 -3.24
C ALA A 459 21.18 4.99 -4.16
N LEU A 460 22.10 4.08 -3.84
CA LEU A 460 23.26 3.80 -4.69
C LEU A 460 22.83 3.26 -6.07
N ARG A 461 21.84 2.36 -6.11
CA ARG A 461 21.26 1.85 -7.35
C ARG A 461 20.62 2.96 -8.17
N PHE A 462 19.81 3.81 -7.55
CA PHE A 462 19.18 4.94 -8.22
C PHE A 462 20.20 5.92 -8.80
N ARG A 463 21.23 6.27 -8.01
CA ARG A 463 22.33 7.11 -8.47
C ARG A 463 23.09 6.49 -9.64
N HIS A 464 23.33 5.19 -9.61
CA HIS A 464 23.97 4.45 -10.71
C HIS A 464 23.17 4.57 -12.00
N LEU A 465 21.85 4.34 -11.97
CA LEU A 465 20.99 4.44 -13.14
C LEU A 465 20.94 5.86 -13.71
N LEU A 466 20.90 6.88 -12.86
CA LEU A 466 20.97 8.26 -13.31
C LEU A 466 22.31 8.58 -13.98
N ARG A 467 23.43 7.99 -13.56
CA ARG A 467 24.74 8.17 -14.18
C ARG A 467 24.88 7.39 -15.48
N ALA A 468 24.44 6.13 -15.52
CA ALA A 468 24.50 5.28 -16.70
C ALA A 468 23.71 5.85 -17.88
N GLY A 469 22.52 6.41 -17.64
CA GLY A 469 21.76 7.15 -18.65
C GLY A 469 22.45 8.44 -19.14
N ALA A 470 23.55 8.88 -18.49
CA ALA A 470 24.38 9.99 -18.98
C ALA A 470 25.43 9.55 -20.00
N ALA A 471 25.81 8.28 -20.00
CA ALA A 471 26.82 7.74 -20.88
C ALA A 471 26.25 7.23 -22.23
N SER A 472 24.92 7.21 -22.36
CA SER A 472 24.22 6.74 -23.55
C SER A 472 23.61 7.87 -24.41
N VAL A 473 23.97 9.13 -24.14
CA VAL A 473 23.72 10.34 -24.93
C VAL A 473 25.06 10.89 -25.39
#